data_81197d0c4d1c61107bdb5a21aaad1b50
#
_entry.id   81197d0c4d1c61107bdb5a21aaad1b50
#
_cell.length_a   1.000
_cell.length_b   1.000
_cell.length_c   1.000
_cell.angle_alpha   90.00
_cell.angle_beta   90.00
_cell.angle_gamma   90.00
#
_symmetry.space_group_name_H-M   'P 1'
#
loop_
_entity.id
_entity.type
_entity.pdbx_description
1 polymer ?
#
loop_
_entity_poly.entity_id
_entity_poly.type
_entity_poly.pdbx_seq_one_letter_code
_entity_poly.pdbx_strand_id
1 'polypeptide(L)'
;MRRLFLAMTVAIALPSCGGSPEPAQQPAPAQPAAAPAAAPAQPPAVKAGWVVQDMRTPESVYLDEGSGYLYVSQIDGQPAEKDGKGRISKLGLDGTVVTADWFTALNAPKGLRSFGGTLWVADLDEVIGIDIASAKETARIKIDGAKFLNDIAIGAEGTVYASDTMASKIYAVKDGKASVFAEGEQLEYPNGLFVEGERLVVGGWGKPEADFSTKVPGRLYALDLKTKQKTLITKQPLGNIDGVEQEARGGYLVTDYMAGKLIQVSPTGESRVVRTFKPGLADHTFLYAQGDILIAPHMNENTVGAYDISADMK
;
A
#
# COMPACT_ATOMS: atom_id res chain seq x y z
N MET A 1 -67.28 -10.92 9.91
CA MET A 1 -68.29 -10.30 10.82
C MET A 1 -67.77 -10.38 12.25
N ARG A 2 -67.36 -9.28 12.84
CA ARG A 2 -67.56 -8.92 14.25
C ARG A 2 -66.91 -7.54 14.44
N ARG A 3 -67.72 -6.69 14.98
CA ARG A 3 -67.62 -5.23 14.99
C ARG A 3 -66.77 -4.74 16.14
N LEU A 4 -66.10 -3.63 15.84
CA LEU A 4 -65.50 -2.60 16.67
C LEU A 4 -66.40 -2.14 17.81
N PHE A 5 -65.87 -1.90 19.01
CA PHE A 5 -66.41 -0.97 19.97
C PHE A 5 -65.30 -0.03 20.47
N LEU A 6 -65.50 1.25 20.18
CA LEU A 6 -64.72 2.40 20.61
C LEU A 6 -65.35 2.89 21.94
N ALA A 7 -64.57 2.96 23.00
CA ALA A 7 -65.02 3.60 24.24
C ALA A 7 -64.22 4.90 24.41
N MET A 8 -64.95 5.98 24.37
CA MET A 8 -64.51 7.37 24.54
C MET A 8 -64.74 7.76 26.01
N THR A 9 -63.63 8.00 26.76
CA THR A 9 -63.73 8.53 28.15
C THR A 9 -63.34 10.00 28.13
N VAL A 10 -64.30 10.81 28.50
CA VAL A 10 -64.15 12.28 28.71
C VAL A 10 -63.66 12.52 30.14
N ALA A 11 -62.51 13.13 30.29
CA ALA A 11 -61.99 13.61 31.57
C ALA A 11 -62.18 15.11 31.67
N ILE A 12 -62.93 15.51 32.69
CA ILE A 12 -63.22 16.93 33.06
C ILE A 12 -62.02 17.41 33.89
N ALA A 13 -61.37 18.47 33.44
CA ALA A 13 -60.30 19.16 34.18
C ALA A 13 -60.86 20.30 34.99
N LEU A 14 -60.56 20.34 36.29
CA LEU A 14 -60.76 21.47 37.18
C LEU A 14 -59.48 22.31 37.20
N PRO A 15 -59.56 23.67 37.27
CA PRO A 15 -58.40 24.52 37.37
C PRO A 15 -57.91 24.64 38.82
N SER A 16 -56.64 24.35 39.02
CA SER A 16 -55.91 24.65 40.28
C SER A 16 -55.02 25.88 40.05
N CYS A 17 -55.38 26.98 40.77
CA CYS A 17 -54.51 28.14 40.89
C CYS A 17 -53.46 27.91 41.95
N GLY A 18 -52.18 28.20 41.64
CA GLY A 18 -51.08 28.19 42.60
C GLY A 18 -49.73 28.11 41.94
N GLY A 19 -49.35 29.13 41.18
CA GLY A 19 -47.99 29.20 40.61
C GLY A 19 -47.08 30.02 41.52
N SER A 20 -46.09 29.38 42.12
CA SER A 20 -44.89 30.06 42.64
C SER A 20 -43.95 30.37 41.47
N PRO A 21 -43.27 31.53 41.47
CA PRO A 21 -42.35 31.85 40.36
C PRO A 21 -41.11 30.97 40.39
N GLU A 22 -40.84 30.36 39.29
CA GLU A 22 -39.60 29.57 38.99
C GLU A 22 -38.39 30.53 38.97
N PRO A 23 -37.27 30.20 39.63
CA PRO A 23 -36.09 31.04 39.59
C PRO A 23 -35.48 31.03 38.18
N ALA A 24 -35.23 32.23 37.64
CA ALA A 24 -34.61 32.43 36.35
C ALA A 24 -33.25 31.70 36.28
N GLN A 25 -33.13 30.74 35.37
CA GLN A 25 -31.86 30.11 35.04
C GLN A 25 -30.91 31.14 34.43
N GLN A 26 -29.75 31.32 35.07
CA GLN A 26 -28.64 32.08 34.50
C GLN A 26 -28.12 31.34 33.24
N PRO A 27 -27.85 32.07 32.14
CA PRO A 27 -27.21 31.45 30.98
C PRO A 27 -25.82 30.92 31.35
N ALA A 28 -25.57 29.69 30.96
CA ALA A 28 -24.23 29.05 31.12
C ALA A 28 -23.15 29.90 30.44
N PRO A 29 -21.96 30.04 31.05
CA PRO A 29 -20.87 30.78 30.42
C PRO A 29 -20.52 30.14 29.06
N ALA A 30 -20.42 30.99 28.03
CA ALA A 30 -20.04 30.56 26.68
C ALA A 30 -18.68 29.88 26.73
N GLN A 31 -18.61 28.64 26.24
CA GLN A 31 -17.36 27.94 26.05
C GLN A 31 -16.49 28.72 25.05
N PRO A 32 -15.19 28.94 25.34
CA PRO A 32 -14.30 29.57 24.38
C PRO A 32 -14.30 28.75 23.08
N ALA A 33 -14.42 29.41 21.94
CA ALA A 33 -14.31 28.79 20.64
C ALA A 33 -12.95 28.05 20.56
N ALA A 34 -12.98 26.77 20.18
CA ALA A 34 -11.76 26.00 19.97
C ALA A 34 -10.92 26.75 18.93
N ALA A 35 -9.63 26.95 19.25
CA ALA A 35 -8.69 27.49 18.29
C ALA A 35 -8.70 26.64 17.02
N PRO A 36 -8.57 27.25 15.82
CA PRO A 36 -8.49 26.50 14.58
C PRO A 36 -7.33 25.50 14.69
N ALA A 37 -7.60 24.23 14.34
CA ALA A 37 -6.58 23.21 14.29
C ALA A 37 -5.43 23.71 13.41
N ALA A 38 -4.20 23.62 13.91
CA ALA A 38 -3.02 23.96 13.12
C ALA A 38 -3.07 23.15 11.81
N ALA A 39 -2.80 23.81 10.68
CA ALA A 39 -2.66 23.13 9.41
C ALA A 39 -1.63 21.99 9.58
N PRO A 40 -1.85 20.80 8.99
CA PRO A 40 -0.90 19.71 9.09
C PRO A 40 0.47 20.22 8.63
N ALA A 41 1.50 19.97 9.45
CA ALA A 41 2.88 20.34 9.10
C ALA A 41 3.21 19.66 7.78
N GLN A 42 3.78 20.41 6.84
CA GLN A 42 4.28 19.81 5.60
C GLN A 42 5.29 18.70 5.97
N PRO A 43 5.18 17.52 5.36
CA PRO A 43 6.14 16.48 5.60
C PRO A 43 7.55 17.01 5.31
N PRO A 44 8.55 16.62 6.11
CA PRO A 44 9.93 17.07 5.89
C PRO A 44 10.38 16.68 4.49
N ALA A 45 11.13 17.58 3.82
CA ALA A 45 11.62 17.33 2.47
C ALA A 45 12.58 16.14 2.46
N VAL A 46 12.35 15.21 1.54
CA VAL A 46 13.27 14.10 1.29
C VAL A 46 14.56 14.66 0.67
N LYS A 47 15.70 14.19 1.16
CA LYS A 47 16.99 14.48 0.52
C LYS A 47 17.37 13.31 -0.37
N ALA A 48 17.70 13.57 -1.62
CA ALA A 48 18.34 12.59 -2.48
C ALA A 48 19.85 12.48 -2.21
N GLY A 49 20.48 11.44 -2.74
CA GLY A 49 21.94 11.27 -2.70
C GLY A 49 22.47 10.48 -1.51
N TRP A 50 21.58 9.78 -0.77
CA TRP A 50 22.02 8.86 0.27
C TRP A 50 21.84 7.40 -0.14
N VAL A 51 22.65 6.53 0.45
CA VAL A 51 22.54 5.06 0.33
C VAL A 51 22.78 4.46 1.70
N VAL A 52 21.79 3.69 2.19
CA VAL A 52 21.91 2.88 3.40
C VAL A 52 22.52 1.54 3.01
N GLN A 53 23.64 1.18 3.65
CA GLN A 53 24.33 -0.08 3.46
C GLN A 53 23.89 -1.16 4.46
N ASP A 54 24.31 -2.39 4.24
CA ASP A 54 24.12 -3.52 5.16
C ASP A 54 22.65 -3.83 5.48
N MET A 55 21.75 -3.48 4.56
CA MET A 55 20.38 -3.98 4.59
C MET A 55 20.39 -5.49 4.27
N ARG A 56 19.38 -6.21 4.77
CA ARG A 56 19.37 -7.68 4.65
C ARG A 56 18.35 -8.12 3.60
N THR A 57 18.77 -8.13 2.36
CA THR A 57 17.92 -8.43 1.21
C THR A 57 16.65 -7.55 1.22
N PRO A 58 16.81 -6.21 1.11
CA PRO A 58 15.68 -5.29 1.14
C PRO A 58 14.84 -5.45 -0.11
N GLU A 59 13.52 -5.59 0.05
CA GLU A 59 12.65 -5.92 -1.07
C GLU A 59 11.67 -4.80 -1.44
N SER A 60 11.09 -4.11 -0.46
CA SER A 60 10.23 -2.97 -0.72
C SER A 60 10.60 -1.80 0.19
N VAL A 61 10.45 -0.58 -0.33
CA VAL A 61 10.52 0.65 0.47
C VAL A 61 9.25 1.46 0.25
N TYR A 62 8.61 1.84 1.34
CA TYR A 62 7.36 2.58 1.33
C TYR A 62 7.43 3.81 2.25
N LEU A 63 7.01 4.98 1.74
CA LEU A 63 6.82 6.17 2.56
C LEU A 63 5.40 6.19 3.14
N ASP A 64 5.29 6.09 4.46
CA ASP A 64 4.05 6.42 5.14
C ASP A 64 3.98 7.92 5.43
N GLU A 65 3.19 8.64 4.64
CA GLU A 65 3.04 10.10 4.78
C GLU A 65 2.49 10.51 6.15
N GLY A 66 1.68 9.65 6.78
CA GLY A 66 1.07 9.92 8.08
C GLY A 66 2.10 9.98 9.21
N SER A 67 3.09 9.10 9.21
CA SER A 67 4.19 9.10 10.18
C SER A 67 5.40 9.92 9.73
N GLY A 68 5.55 10.15 8.43
CA GLY A 68 6.71 10.83 7.83
C GLY A 68 7.98 9.98 7.82
N TYR A 69 7.85 8.64 7.83
CA TYR A 69 8.97 7.71 7.81
C TYR A 69 8.88 6.74 6.64
N LEU A 70 10.07 6.26 6.24
CA LEU A 70 10.18 5.14 5.31
C LEU A 70 10.17 3.82 6.07
N TYR A 71 9.45 2.84 5.54
CA TYR A 71 9.47 1.46 6.01
C TYR A 71 10.08 0.58 4.93
N VAL A 72 11.02 -0.28 5.33
CA VAL A 72 11.75 -1.16 4.42
C VAL A 72 11.55 -2.60 4.86
N SER A 73 10.93 -3.41 4.00
CA SER A 73 10.88 -4.85 4.21
C SER A 73 12.21 -5.48 3.87
N GLN A 74 12.64 -6.44 4.68
CA GLN A 74 13.89 -7.18 4.49
C GLN A 74 13.65 -8.66 4.69
N ILE A 75 14.02 -9.46 3.70
CA ILE A 75 13.82 -10.90 3.71
C ILE A 75 14.77 -11.57 4.70
N ASP A 76 16.06 -11.14 4.75
CA ASP A 76 17.12 -11.71 5.60
C ASP A 76 17.25 -13.25 5.48
N GLY A 77 17.00 -13.79 4.30
CA GLY A 77 16.99 -15.23 4.04
C GLY A 77 16.70 -15.52 2.56
N GLN A 78 16.12 -16.69 2.32
CA GLN A 78 15.66 -17.06 0.99
C GLN A 78 14.24 -16.49 0.75
N PRO A 79 13.92 -16.05 -0.47
CA PRO A 79 12.68 -15.34 -0.75
C PRO A 79 11.40 -16.19 -0.62
N ALA A 80 11.52 -17.50 -0.48
CA ALA A 80 10.41 -18.45 -0.32
C ALA A 80 10.47 -19.28 0.97
N GLU A 81 11.40 -19.00 1.88
CA GLU A 81 11.55 -19.75 3.13
C GLU A 81 10.75 -19.13 4.27
N LYS A 82 10.18 -20.00 5.12
CA LYS A 82 9.52 -19.63 6.37
C LYS A 82 10.49 -19.85 7.53
N ASP A 83 11.44 -18.95 7.67
CA ASP A 83 12.52 -19.09 8.66
C ASP A 83 12.42 -18.08 9.83
N GLY A 84 11.44 -17.16 9.77
CA GLY A 84 11.18 -16.19 10.83
C GLY A 84 12.23 -15.08 10.96
N LYS A 85 13.13 -14.90 9.98
CA LYS A 85 14.21 -13.89 10.02
C LYS A 85 13.81 -12.56 9.42
N GLY A 86 12.73 -12.55 8.62
CA GLY A 86 12.23 -11.36 7.97
C GLY A 86 11.88 -10.24 8.95
N ARG A 87 12.07 -9.00 8.52
CA ARG A 87 11.87 -7.80 9.33
C ARG A 87 11.43 -6.60 8.53
N ILE A 88 11.01 -5.57 9.22
CA ILE A 88 10.80 -4.23 8.68
C ILE A 88 11.69 -3.27 9.45
N SER A 89 12.46 -2.46 8.73
CA SER A 89 13.21 -1.33 9.30
C SER A 89 12.45 -0.03 9.09
N LYS A 90 12.64 0.92 10.02
CA LYS A 90 12.12 2.28 9.95
C LYS A 90 13.26 3.24 9.71
N LEU A 91 13.16 4.05 8.64
CA LEU A 91 14.18 5.02 8.23
C LEU A 91 13.60 6.44 8.22
N GLY A 92 14.46 7.40 8.47
CA GLY A 92 14.19 8.80 8.18
C GLY A 92 14.26 9.10 6.68
N LEU A 93 13.73 10.24 6.28
CA LEU A 93 13.73 10.70 4.88
C LEU A 93 15.13 11.11 4.37
N ASP A 94 16.11 11.16 5.25
CA ASP A 94 17.53 11.40 4.96
C ASP A 94 18.38 10.12 4.94
N GLY A 95 17.72 8.95 5.02
CA GLY A 95 18.37 7.64 5.07
C GLY A 95 18.86 7.22 6.46
N THR A 96 18.65 8.04 7.50
CA THR A 96 19.01 7.63 8.87
C THR A 96 18.19 6.42 9.29
N VAL A 97 18.86 5.33 9.74
CA VAL A 97 18.16 4.16 10.30
C VAL A 97 17.67 4.51 11.72
N VAL A 98 16.37 4.78 11.84
CA VAL A 98 15.73 5.12 13.11
C VAL A 98 15.56 3.89 13.99
N THR A 99 15.11 2.78 13.39
CA THR A 99 14.97 1.49 14.08
C THR A 99 15.21 0.38 13.07
N ALA A 100 16.29 -0.36 13.24
CA ALA A 100 16.69 -1.42 12.32
C ALA A 100 15.71 -2.60 12.33
N ASP A 101 15.27 -3.00 13.51
CA ASP A 101 14.29 -4.06 13.73
C ASP A 101 13.01 -3.45 14.28
N TRP A 102 12.32 -2.61 13.46
CA TRP A 102 11.08 -1.95 13.86
C TRP A 102 9.95 -2.96 14.05
N PHE A 103 9.90 -3.97 13.20
CA PHE A 103 9.04 -5.14 13.36
C PHE A 103 9.78 -6.38 12.88
N THR A 104 9.61 -7.50 13.60
CA THR A 104 10.32 -8.77 13.34
C THR A 104 9.33 -9.94 13.35
N ALA A 105 9.84 -11.17 13.27
CA ALA A 105 9.05 -12.39 13.22
C ALA A 105 8.18 -12.49 11.94
N LEU A 106 8.73 -12.00 10.85
CA LEU A 106 8.24 -12.23 9.49
C LEU A 106 9.11 -13.31 8.84
N ASN A 107 8.62 -13.90 7.77
CA ASN A 107 9.36 -14.91 7.02
C ASN A 107 10.18 -14.27 5.88
N ALA A 108 9.48 -13.87 4.82
CA ALA A 108 10.08 -13.18 3.68
C ALA A 108 9.18 -12.01 3.26
N PRO A 109 9.13 -10.94 4.10
CA PRO A 109 8.25 -9.80 3.85
C PRO A 109 8.65 -9.07 2.57
N LYS A 110 7.64 -8.61 1.83
CA LYS A 110 7.79 -7.96 0.54
C LYS A 110 7.02 -6.64 0.52
N GLY A 111 6.10 -6.46 -0.40
CA GLY A 111 5.37 -5.22 -0.60
C GLY A 111 4.72 -4.66 0.66
N LEU A 112 4.73 -3.35 0.78
CA LEU A 112 4.26 -2.58 1.93
C LEU A 112 3.31 -1.47 1.49
N ARG A 113 2.17 -1.29 2.19
CA ARG A 113 1.31 -0.09 2.04
C ARG A 113 0.61 0.20 3.37
N SER A 114 0.33 1.47 3.65
CA SER A 114 -0.41 1.85 4.87
C SER A 114 -1.83 2.31 4.59
N PHE A 115 -2.71 2.06 5.55
CA PHE A 115 -4.07 2.59 5.56
C PHE A 115 -4.57 2.70 7.00
N GLY A 116 -5.13 3.87 7.34
CA GLY A 116 -5.76 4.09 8.64
C GLY A 116 -4.81 3.87 9.84
N GLY A 117 -3.51 4.17 9.70
CA GLY A 117 -2.51 3.98 10.76
C GLY A 117 -1.98 2.54 10.87
N THR A 118 -2.40 1.65 9.98
CA THR A 118 -1.89 0.27 9.89
C THR A 118 -0.98 0.13 8.67
N LEU A 119 0.24 -0.36 8.86
CA LEU A 119 1.12 -0.82 7.80
C LEU A 119 0.78 -2.28 7.48
N TRP A 120 0.41 -2.54 6.23
CA TRP A 120 0.15 -3.87 5.71
C TRP A 120 1.36 -4.39 4.96
N VAL A 121 1.67 -5.67 5.14
CA VAL A 121 2.80 -6.34 4.50
C VAL A 121 2.39 -7.71 3.96
N ALA A 122 2.88 -8.05 2.75
CA ALA A 122 2.81 -9.39 2.22
C ALA A 122 3.96 -10.24 2.78
N ASP A 123 3.65 -11.40 3.34
CA ASP A 123 4.66 -12.33 3.88
C ASP A 123 4.35 -13.77 3.46
N LEU A 124 4.82 -14.16 2.28
CA LEU A 124 4.67 -15.48 1.64
C LEU A 124 3.22 -15.93 1.43
N ASP A 125 2.53 -16.36 2.46
CA ASP A 125 1.14 -16.83 2.43
C ASP A 125 0.26 -16.12 3.48
N GLU A 126 0.78 -15.03 4.06
CA GLU A 126 0.09 -14.21 5.05
C GLU A 126 0.09 -12.74 4.64
N VAL A 127 -0.99 -12.05 4.95
CA VAL A 127 -1.05 -10.58 4.96
C VAL A 127 -1.12 -10.12 6.39
N ILE A 128 -0.17 -9.29 6.80
CA ILE A 128 0.02 -8.89 8.19
C ILE A 128 -0.22 -7.40 8.33
N GLY A 129 -1.03 -7.00 9.30
CA GLY A 129 -1.27 -5.61 9.68
C GLY A 129 -0.50 -5.25 10.94
N ILE A 130 0.20 -4.12 10.91
CA ILE A 130 1.03 -3.61 12.01
C ILE A 130 0.62 -2.19 12.31
N ASP A 131 0.25 -1.89 13.55
CA ASP A 131 -0.03 -0.52 14.00
C ASP A 131 1.25 0.33 13.95
N ILE A 132 1.22 1.40 13.17
CA ILE A 132 2.39 2.23 12.90
C ILE A 132 2.90 2.95 14.17
N ALA A 133 1.99 3.35 15.06
CA ALA A 133 2.35 4.11 16.25
C ALA A 133 3.02 3.25 17.31
N SER A 134 2.59 2.00 17.47
CA SER A 134 3.05 1.10 18.53
C SER A 134 3.96 -0.02 18.04
N ALA A 135 4.11 -0.22 16.74
CA ALA A 135 4.81 -1.36 16.12
C ALA A 135 4.24 -2.71 16.60
N LYS A 136 2.94 -2.80 16.84
CA LYS A 136 2.29 -4.04 17.26
C LYS A 136 1.49 -4.65 16.13
N GLU A 137 1.55 -5.97 16.01
CA GLU A 137 0.68 -6.72 15.10
C GLU A 137 -0.78 -6.51 15.48
N THR A 138 -1.60 -6.12 14.51
CA THR A 138 -3.05 -5.93 14.64
C THR A 138 -3.85 -6.99 13.89
N ALA A 139 -3.23 -7.62 12.89
CA ALA A 139 -3.84 -8.67 12.09
C ALA A 139 -2.77 -9.58 11.50
N ARG A 140 -3.07 -10.87 11.42
CA ARG A 140 -2.32 -11.87 10.67
C ARG A 140 -3.30 -12.76 9.93
N ILE A 141 -3.38 -12.60 8.63
CA ILE A 141 -4.40 -13.22 7.80
C ILE A 141 -3.71 -14.20 6.85
N LYS A 142 -3.81 -15.47 7.19
CA LYS A 142 -3.33 -16.54 6.31
C LYS A 142 -4.25 -16.65 5.09
N ILE A 143 -3.63 -16.79 3.93
CA ILE A 143 -4.34 -16.93 2.65
C ILE A 143 -4.19 -18.38 2.16
N ASP A 144 -5.27 -19.14 2.24
CA ASP A 144 -5.25 -20.53 1.82
C ASP A 144 -4.97 -20.67 0.31
N GLY A 145 -3.97 -21.50 0.00
CA GLY A 145 -3.54 -21.74 -1.36
C GLY A 145 -2.61 -20.66 -1.94
N ALA A 146 -2.26 -19.64 -1.18
CA ALA A 146 -1.18 -18.73 -1.57
C ALA A 146 0.17 -19.45 -1.63
N LYS A 147 1.01 -19.04 -2.58
CA LYS A 147 2.33 -19.64 -2.82
C LYS A 147 3.48 -18.66 -2.62
N PHE A 148 3.27 -17.40 -3.03
CA PHE A 148 4.30 -16.39 -3.02
C PHE A 148 3.68 -15.01 -3.12
N LEU A 149 3.02 -14.60 -2.00
CA LEU A 149 2.52 -13.24 -1.91
C LEU A 149 3.68 -12.27 -2.07
N ASN A 150 3.49 -11.28 -2.93
CA ASN A 150 4.53 -10.36 -3.30
C ASN A 150 4.16 -8.92 -2.95
N ASP A 151 3.34 -8.24 -3.71
CA ASP A 151 3.07 -6.82 -3.47
C ASP A 151 1.67 -6.56 -2.91
N ILE A 152 1.50 -5.39 -2.31
CA ILE A 152 0.26 -4.91 -1.70
C ILE A 152 -0.15 -3.58 -2.31
N ALA A 153 -1.45 -3.46 -2.65
CA ALA A 153 -2.10 -2.19 -2.90
C ALA A 153 -3.36 -2.08 -2.06
N ILE A 154 -3.77 -0.86 -1.71
CA ILE A 154 -4.93 -0.66 -0.83
C ILE A 154 -5.96 0.24 -1.52
N GLY A 155 -7.20 -0.23 -1.60
CA GLY A 155 -8.32 0.52 -2.12
C GLY A 155 -8.84 1.57 -1.13
N ALA A 156 -9.61 2.54 -1.64
CA ALA A 156 -10.12 3.67 -0.86
C ALA A 156 -10.92 3.30 0.40
N GLU A 157 -11.51 2.09 0.43
CA GLU A 157 -12.26 1.57 1.58
C GLU A 157 -11.43 0.63 2.48
N GLY A 158 -10.10 0.64 2.34
CA GLY A 158 -9.21 -0.21 3.13
C GLY A 158 -9.17 -1.68 2.70
N THR A 159 -9.71 -2.03 1.53
CA THR A 159 -9.51 -3.37 0.95
C THR A 159 -8.05 -3.52 0.55
N VAL A 160 -7.37 -4.52 1.10
CA VAL A 160 -5.98 -4.85 0.79
C VAL A 160 -5.95 -5.85 -0.36
N TYR A 161 -5.33 -5.48 -1.47
CA TYR A 161 -5.05 -6.38 -2.60
C TYR A 161 -3.63 -6.90 -2.46
N ALA A 162 -3.45 -8.21 -2.61
CA ALA A 162 -2.13 -8.85 -2.56
C ALA A 162 -1.91 -9.70 -3.82
N SER A 163 -0.81 -9.49 -4.52
CA SER A 163 -0.39 -10.33 -5.64
C SER A 163 0.24 -11.62 -5.14
N ASP A 164 0.02 -12.69 -5.87
CA ASP A 164 0.71 -13.99 -5.70
C ASP A 164 1.35 -14.37 -7.03
N THR A 165 2.62 -14.06 -7.15
CA THR A 165 3.35 -14.23 -8.39
C THR A 165 3.40 -15.69 -8.82
N MET A 166 3.66 -16.63 -7.91
CA MET A 166 3.80 -18.05 -8.25
C MET A 166 2.46 -18.76 -8.49
N ALA A 167 1.36 -18.25 -7.94
CA ALA A 167 0.04 -18.81 -8.20
C ALA A 167 -0.66 -18.14 -9.38
N SER A 168 -0.11 -17.05 -9.94
CA SER A 168 -0.78 -16.14 -10.90
C SER A 168 -2.16 -15.75 -10.42
N LYS A 169 -2.22 -15.17 -9.20
CA LYS A 169 -3.43 -14.74 -8.52
C LYS A 169 -3.27 -13.35 -7.92
N ILE A 170 -4.39 -12.72 -7.68
CA ILE A 170 -4.51 -11.55 -6.82
C ILE A 170 -5.60 -11.85 -5.81
N TYR A 171 -5.30 -11.63 -4.54
CA TYR A 171 -6.26 -11.77 -3.45
C TYR A 171 -6.76 -10.40 -3.00
N ALA A 172 -7.99 -10.37 -2.45
CA ALA A 172 -8.53 -9.22 -1.75
C ALA A 172 -8.78 -9.61 -0.29
N VAL A 173 -8.25 -8.82 0.63
CA VAL A 173 -8.48 -8.96 2.07
C VAL A 173 -9.33 -7.78 2.53
N LYS A 174 -10.51 -8.08 3.06
CA LYS A 174 -11.44 -7.10 3.64
C LYS A 174 -12.06 -7.67 4.90
N ASP A 175 -12.15 -6.85 5.95
CA ASP A 175 -12.73 -7.24 7.25
C ASP A 175 -12.11 -8.53 7.82
N GLY A 176 -10.78 -8.68 7.67
CA GLY A 176 -10.03 -9.84 8.15
C GLY A 176 -10.23 -11.12 7.33
N LYS A 177 -10.88 -11.07 6.17
CA LYS A 177 -11.15 -12.24 5.32
C LYS A 177 -10.51 -12.08 3.95
N ALA A 178 -9.76 -13.13 3.55
CA ALA A 178 -9.17 -13.21 2.22
C ALA A 178 -10.14 -13.90 1.24
N SER A 179 -10.13 -13.42 -0.01
CA SER A 179 -10.83 -14.04 -1.14
C SER A 179 -10.01 -13.86 -2.42
N VAL A 180 -10.20 -14.75 -3.39
CA VAL A 180 -9.57 -14.57 -4.71
C VAL A 180 -10.25 -13.41 -5.43
N PHE A 181 -9.48 -12.37 -5.75
CA PHE A 181 -9.95 -11.25 -6.55
C PHE A 181 -9.90 -11.57 -8.04
N ALA A 182 -8.76 -12.08 -8.51
CA ALA A 182 -8.57 -12.52 -9.90
C ALA A 182 -7.54 -13.66 -9.94
N GLU A 183 -7.66 -14.55 -10.93
CA GLU A 183 -6.72 -15.68 -11.10
C GLU A 183 -6.58 -16.10 -12.56
N GLY A 184 -5.47 -16.76 -12.88
CA GLY A 184 -5.19 -17.37 -14.16
C GLY A 184 -3.99 -16.76 -14.89
N GLU A 185 -3.44 -17.49 -15.88
CA GLU A 185 -2.23 -17.12 -16.60
C GLU A 185 -2.37 -15.78 -17.37
N GLN A 186 -3.60 -15.36 -17.68
CA GLN A 186 -3.86 -14.03 -18.28
C GLN A 186 -3.45 -12.87 -17.38
N LEU A 187 -3.23 -13.08 -16.08
CA LEU A 187 -2.66 -12.09 -15.16
C LEU A 187 -1.14 -11.92 -15.31
N GLU A 188 -0.50 -12.74 -16.15
CA GLU A 188 0.93 -12.62 -16.44
C GLU A 188 1.81 -12.71 -15.19
N TYR A 189 1.36 -13.50 -14.19
CA TYR A 189 2.08 -13.70 -12.93
C TYR A 189 2.30 -12.36 -12.22
N PRO A 190 1.23 -11.77 -11.64
CA PRO A 190 1.24 -10.41 -11.10
C PRO A 190 2.26 -10.28 -9.98
N ASN A 191 2.98 -9.15 -9.99
CA ASN A 191 3.88 -8.74 -8.92
C ASN A 191 3.49 -7.33 -8.46
N GLY A 192 4.07 -6.25 -8.97
CA GLY A 192 3.78 -4.89 -8.52
C GLY A 192 2.31 -4.49 -8.67
N LEU A 193 1.76 -3.84 -7.66
CA LEU A 193 0.37 -3.41 -7.58
C LEU A 193 0.25 -1.94 -7.23
N PHE A 194 -0.66 -1.24 -7.90
CA PHE A 194 -1.02 0.13 -7.56
C PHE A 194 -2.52 0.38 -7.77
N VAL A 195 -3.23 0.89 -6.75
CA VAL A 195 -4.65 1.27 -6.92
C VAL A 195 -4.75 2.71 -7.43
N GLU A 196 -5.40 2.89 -8.56
CA GLU A 196 -5.70 4.18 -9.15
C GLU A 196 -7.21 4.34 -9.36
N GLY A 197 -7.87 5.09 -8.49
CA GLY A 197 -9.32 5.24 -8.53
C GLY A 197 -10.06 3.91 -8.44
N GLU A 198 -10.81 3.55 -9.47
CA GLU A 198 -11.59 2.30 -9.54
C GLU A 198 -10.85 1.17 -10.28
N ARG A 199 -9.54 1.26 -10.43
CA ARG A 199 -8.76 0.23 -11.10
C ARG A 199 -7.51 -0.15 -10.32
N LEU A 200 -7.12 -1.41 -10.42
CA LEU A 200 -5.87 -1.95 -9.92
C LEU A 200 -4.90 -2.04 -11.09
N VAL A 201 -3.85 -1.24 -11.06
CA VAL A 201 -2.72 -1.31 -12.00
C VAL A 201 -1.83 -2.44 -11.55
N VAL A 202 -1.39 -3.27 -12.49
CA VAL A 202 -0.66 -4.50 -12.22
C VAL A 202 0.55 -4.61 -13.11
N GLY A 203 1.70 -4.78 -12.52
CA GLY A 203 2.93 -5.17 -13.16
C GLY A 203 3.02 -6.70 -13.27
N GLY A 204 3.02 -7.23 -14.49
CA GLY A 204 3.26 -8.65 -14.71
C GLY A 204 4.74 -8.97 -14.59
N TRP A 205 5.06 -10.08 -13.91
CA TRP A 205 6.42 -10.65 -13.93
C TRP A 205 6.70 -11.41 -15.21
N GLY A 206 5.68 -12.05 -15.77
CA GLY A 206 5.79 -13.10 -16.78
C GLY A 206 5.89 -14.48 -16.12
N LYS A 207 5.69 -15.54 -16.88
CA LYS A 207 5.74 -16.92 -16.35
C LYS A 207 7.13 -17.26 -15.84
N PRO A 208 7.33 -17.43 -14.52
CA PRO A 208 8.66 -17.67 -13.96
C PRO A 208 9.11 -19.10 -14.23
N GLU A 209 10.40 -19.26 -14.56
CA GLU A 209 11.13 -20.50 -14.50
C GLU A 209 11.60 -20.77 -13.05
N ALA A 210 12.31 -21.86 -12.81
CA ALA A 210 12.74 -22.24 -11.46
C ALA A 210 13.72 -21.24 -10.80
N ASP A 211 14.44 -20.47 -11.61
CA ASP A 211 15.38 -19.42 -11.19
C ASP A 211 14.77 -18.00 -11.26
N PHE A 212 13.45 -17.90 -11.31
CA PHE A 212 12.67 -16.68 -11.49
C PHE A 212 12.87 -15.95 -12.82
N SER A 213 13.74 -16.43 -13.71
CA SER A 213 13.82 -15.90 -15.08
C SER A 213 12.54 -16.16 -15.85
N THR A 214 12.33 -15.46 -16.96
CA THR A 214 11.16 -15.63 -17.81
C THR A 214 11.55 -15.71 -19.28
N LYS A 215 10.84 -16.55 -20.05
CA LYS A 215 10.98 -16.56 -21.51
C LYS A 215 10.31 -15.34 -22.15
N VAL A 216 9.19 -14.93 -21.58
CA VAL A 216 8.45 -13.74 -22.00
C VAL A 216 8.16 -12.93 -20.73
N PRO A 217 8.73 -11.74 -20.59
CA PRO A 217 8.44 -10.87 -19.46
C PRO A 217 6.98 -10.36 -19.48
N GLY A 218 6.57 -9.76 -18.40
CA GLY A 218 5.21 -9.26 -18.24
C GLY A 218 4.98 -7.90 -18.87
N ARG A 219 3.71 -7.47 -18.85
CA ARG A 219 3.22 -6.16 -19.28
C ARG A 219 2.67 -5.39 -18.09
N LEU A 220 2.54 -4.08 -18.29
CA LEU A 220 1.74 -3.25 -17.40
C LEU A 220 0.29 -3.24 -17.90
N TYR A 221 -0.66 -3.51 -17.01
CA TYR A 221 -2.09 -3.53 -17.32
C TYR A 221 -2.91 -3.07 -16.11
N ALA A 222 -4.20 -2.83 -16.31
CA ALA A 222 -5.13 -2.51 -15.25
C ALA A 222 -6.27 -3.54 -15.19
N LEU A 223 -6.76 -3.81 -13.99
CA LEU A 223 -7.99 -4.53 -13.73
C LEU A 223 -9.02 -3.56 -13.16
N ASP A 224 -10.20 -3.50 -13.72
CA ASP A 224 -11.31 -2.78 -13.11
C ASP A 224 -11.70 -3.45 -11.78
N LEU A 225 -11.77 -2.69 -10.70
CA LEU A 225 -11.99 -3.23 -9.36
C LEU A 225 -13.36 -3.90 -9.19
N LYS A 226 -14.36 -3.48 -9.97
CA LYS A 226 -15.72 -4.00 -9.91
C LYS A 226 -15.94 -5.16 -10.86
N THR A 227 -15.60 -4.98 -12.14
CA THR A 227 -15.85 -5.96 -13.21
C THR A 227 -14.71 -6.95 -13.40
N LYS A 228 -13.52 -6.65 -12.89
CA LYS A 228 -12.25 -7.40 -13.04
C LYS A 228 -11.78 -7.47 -14.50
N GLN A 229 -12.35 -6.63 -15.37
CA GLN A 229 -11.94 -6.58 -16.76
C GLN A 229 -10.51 -6.07 -16.88
N LYS A 230 -9.68 -6.83 -17.61
CA LYS A 230 -8.29 -6.47 -17.91
C LYS A 230 -8.22 -5.52 -19.09
N THR A 231 -7.45 -4.43 -18.93
CA THR A 231 -7.10 -3.49 -19.98
C THR A 231 -5.58 -3.33 -20.04
N LEU A 232 -4.97 -3.55 -21.19
CA LEU A 232 -3.52 -3.38 -21.34
C LEU A 232 -3.17 -1.90 -21.30
N ILE A 233 -2.18 -1.54 -20.50
CA ILE A 233 -1.52 -0.23 -20.52
C ILE A 233 -0.38 -0.28 -21.53
N THR A 234 0.50 -1.29 -21.46
CA THR A 234 1.54 -1.51 -22.47
C THR A 234 1.13 -2.64 -23.43
N LYS A 235 1.34 -2.44 -24.72
CA LYS A 235 1.01 -3.45 -25.76
C LYS A 235 2.06 -4.56 -25.82
N GLN A 236 3.31 -4.19 -25.61
CA GLN A 236 4.45 -5.12 -25.65
C GLN A 236 4.88 -5.50 -24.24
N PRO A 237 5.52 -6.66 -24.06
CA PRO A 237 6.20 -6.99 -22.83
C PRO A 237 7.17 -5.88 -22.42
N LEU A 238 7.21 -5.58 -21.11
CA LEU A 238 7.96 -4.45 -20.57
C LEU A 238 9.18 -4.91 -19.79
N GLY A 239 9.02 -5.89 -18.93
CA GLY A 239 10.06 -6.39 -18.03
C GLY A 239 9.53 -7.42 -17.03
N ASN A 240 10.38 -7.85 -16.13
CA ASN A 240 9.99 -8.55 -14.91
C ASN A 240 9.62 -7.47 -13.89
N ILE A 241 8.38 -6.95 -14.03
CA ILE A 241 7.96 -5.75 -13.30
C ILE A 241 7.83 -6.10 -11.82
N ASP A 242 8.52 -5.34 -10.97
CA ASP A 242 8.49 -5.48 -9.52
C ASP A 242 7.65 -4.36 -8.90
N GLY A 243 8.17 -3.16 -8.76
CA GLY A 243 7.42 -2.02 -8.23
C GLY A 243 6.63 -1.27 -9.30
N VAL A 244 5.50 -0.70 -8.91
CA VAL A 244 4.64 0.16 -9.74
C VAL A 244 4.23 1.39 -8.94
N GLU A 245 4.64 2.58 -9.38
CA GLU A 245 4.23 3.85 -8.79
C GLU A 245 3.66 4.80 -9.82
N GLN A 246 2.74 5.67 -9.41
CA GLN A 246 2.17 6.68 -10.30
C GLN A 246 3.16 7.83 -10.51
N GLU A 247 3.19 8.34 -11.73
CA GLU A 247 3.97 9.52 -12.11
C GLU A 247 3.04 10.75 -12.27
N ALA A 248 3.54 11.94 -11.91
CA ALA A 248 2.76 13.18 -11.87
C ALA A 248 2.03 13.54 -13.17
N ARG A 249 2.52 13.07 -14.32
CA ARG A 249 1.95 13.35 -15.64
C ARG A 249 0.86 12.36 -16.05
N GLY A 250 0.47 11.49 -15.10
CA GLY A 250 -0.61 10.51 -15.31
C GLY A 250 -0.15 9.18 -15.92
N GLY A 251 1.16 8.94 -15.96
CA GLY A 251 1.76 7.66 -16.32
C GLY A 251 2.25 6.90 -15.07
N TYR A 252 3.18 5.99 -15.29
CA TYR A 252 3.74 5.14 -14.24
C TYR A 252 5.25 5.08 -14.31
N LEU A 253 5.87 4.90 -13.17
CA LEU A 253 7.26 4.54 -13.02
C LEU A 253 7.29 3.10 -12.51
N VAL A 254 8.00 2.22 -13.22
CA VAL A 254 8.06 0.81 -12.86
C VAL A 254 9.50 0.32 -12.82
N THR A 255 9.78 -0.64 -11.94
CA THR A 255 11.07 -1.32 -11.90
C THR A 255 11.02 -2.64 -12.63
N ASP A 256 12.06 -2.94 -13.40
CA ASP A 256 12.35 -4.26 -13.96
C ASP A 256 13.47 -4.88 -13.14
N TYR A 257 13.10 -5.78 -12.26
CA TYR A 257 14.00 -6.42 -11.30
C TYR A 257 15.19 -7.12 -11.97
N MET A 258 14.89 -7.97 -12.97
CA MET A 258 15.92 -8.82 -13.61
C MET A 258 16.90 -8.03 -14.47
N ALA A 259 16.45 -6.93 -15.07
CA ALA A 259 17.30 -6.08 -15.89
C ALA A 259 17.86 -4.86 -15.13
N GLY A 260 17.40 -4.60 -13.91
CA GLY A 260 17.80 -3.43 -13.11
C GLY A 260 17.37 -2.10 -13.74
N LYS A 261 16.24 -2.07 -14.45
CA LYS A 261 15.78 -0.87 -15.16
C LYS A 261 14.67 -0.16 -14.43
N LEU A 262 14.79 1.16 -14.35
CA LEU A 262 13.68 2.05 -14.04
C LEU A 262 13.06 2.50 -15.37
N ILE A 263 11.78 2.26 -15.55
CA ILE A 263 11.06 2.46 -16.80
C ILE A 263 9.88 3.41 -16.56
N GLN A 264 9.82 4.49 -17.32
CA GLN A 264 8.65 5.36 -17.38
C GLN A 264 7.67 4.82 -18.43
N VAL A 265 6.40 4.76 -18.08
CA VAL A 265 5.30 4.41 -18.97
C VAL A 265 4.35 5.60 -19.06
N SER A 266 4.13 6.12 -20.26
CA SER A 266 3.23 7.25 -20.50
C SER A 266 1.76 6.86 -20.31
N PRO A 267 0.83 7.82 -20.18
CA PRO A 267 -0.62 7.54 -20.17
C PRO A 267 -1.13 6.79 -21.41
N THR A 268 -0.40 6.87 -22.54
CA THR A 268 -0.73 6.17 -23.79
C THR A 268 -0.08 4.79 -23.90
N GLY A 269 0.70 4.38 -22.90
CA GLY A 269 1.37 3.08 -22.83
C GLY A 269 2.70 2.99 -23.58
N GLU A 270 3.25 4.12 -24.00
CA GLU A 270 4.62 4.20 -24.51
C GLU A 270 5.60 4.14 -23.37
N SER A 271 6.70 3.40 -23.51
CA SER A 271 7.68 3.20 -22.47
C SER A 271 9.07 3.63 -22.88
N ARG A 272 9.84 4.13 -21.92
CA ARG A 272 11.27 4.41 -22.07
C ARG A 272 12.04 4.06 -20.80
N VAL A 273 13.28 3.63 -20.94
CA VAL A 273 14.19 3.45 -19.80
C VAL A 273 14.62 4.83 -19.30
N VAL A 274 14.37 5.10 -18.02
CA VAL A 274 14.78 6.33 -17.31
C VAL A 274 16.21 6.20 -16.84
N ARG A 275 16.48 5.11 -16.11
CA ARG A 275 17.82 4.83 -15.55
C ARG A 275 18.05 3.33 -15.50
N THR A 276 19.33 2.92 -15.58
CA THR A 276 19.73 1.52 -15.40
C THR A 276 20.59 1.40 -14.16
N PHE A 277 20.25 0.47 -13.32
CA PHE A 277 20.96 0.03 -12.12
C PHE A 277 21.46 -1.39 -12.33
N LYS A 278 22.05 -1.99 -11.31
CA LYS A 278 22.32 -3.43 -11.32
C LYS A 278 21.01 -4.24 -11.17
N PRO A 279 20.97 -5.50 -11.62
CA PRO A 279 19.87 -6.41 -11.34
C PRO A 279 19.54 -6.51 -9.85
N GLY A 280 18.26 -6.66 -9.52
CA GLY A 280 17.78 -6.65 -8.14
C GLY A 280 17.21 -5.30 -7.72
N LEU A 281 16.85 -4.43 -8.68
CA LEU A 281 16.07 -3.21 -8.41
C LEU A 281 14.63 -3.63 -8.12
N ALA A 282 14.23 -3.55 -6.84
CA ALA A 282 12.96 -4.10 -6.36
C ALA A 282 11.86 -3.03 -6.20
N ASP A 283 10.84 -3.28 -5.35
CA ASP A 283 9.70 -2.37 -5.21
C ASP A 283 10.11 -1.04 -4.56
N HIS A 284 9.67 0.06 -5.14
CA HIS A 284 10.17 1.40 -4.87
C HIS A 284 9.05 2.35 -4.43
N THR A 285 9.44 3.49 -3.87
CA THR A 285 8.57 4.65 -3.75
C THR A 285 9.08 5.81 -4.59
N PHE A 286 8.16 6.55 -5.20
CA PHE A 286 8.48 7.69 -6.07
C PHE A 286 7.83 8.97 -5.58
N LEU A 287 8.65 9.98 -5.34
CA LEU A 287 8.24 11.25 -4.74
C LEU A 287 8.33 12.39 -5.76
N TYR A 288 7.37 12.44 -6.68
CA TYR A 288 7.32 13.47 -7.73
C TYR A 288 7.09 14.88 -7.18
N ALA A 289 6.29 15.03 -6.13
CA ALA A 289 6.00 16.32 -5.51
C ALA A 289 7.22 16.95 -4.83
N GLN A 290 8.27 16.17 -4.60
CA GLN A 290 9.50 16.61 -3.93
C GLN A 290 10.72 16.69 -4.87
N GLY A 291 10.51 16.67 -6.20
CA GLY A 291 11.56 16.85 -7.18
C GLY A 291 12.01 15.57 -7.88
N ASP A 292 11.07 14.67 -8.22
CA ASP A 292 11.35 13.41 -8.92
C ASP A 292 12.41 12.57 -8.19
N ILE A 293 12.18 12.29 -6.90
CA ILE A 293 13.07 11.45 -6.10
C ILE A 293 12.58 10.01 -6.12
N LEU A 294 13.43 9.11 -6.62
CA LEU A 294 13.28 7.68 -6.48
C LEU A 294 13.92 7.21 -5.19
N ILE A 295 13.21 6.45 -4.36
CA ILE A 295 13.80 5.68 -3.27
C ILE A 295 13.56 4.21 -3.58
N ALA A 296 14.65 3.44 -3.68
CA ALA A 296 14.57 2.06 -4.13
C ALA A 296 15.53 1.13 -3.39
N PRO A 297 15.08 -0.09 -3.09
CA PRO A 297 15.94 -1.15 -2.60
C PRO A 297 16.69 -1.81 -3.75
N HIS A 298 17.92 -2.20 -3.47
CA HIS A 298 18.77 -3.00 -4.35
C HIS A 298 19.06 -4.32 -3.65
N MET A 299 18.18 -5.30 -3.86
CA MET A 299 18.21 -6.58 -3.13
C MET A 299 19.57 -7.26 -3.18
N ASN A 300 20.16 -7.35 -4.39
CA ASN A 300 21.43 -8.05 -4.61
C ASN A 300 22.64 -7.30 -4.05
N GLU A 301 22.49 -6.01 -3.75
CA GLU A 301 23.54 -5.17 -3.18
C GLU A 301 23.36 -4.94 -1.69
N ASN A 302 22.23 -5.41 -1.11
CA ASN A 302 21.86 -5.18 0.29
C ASN A 302 21.84 -3.70 0.66
N THR A 303 21.27 -2.84 -0.22
CA THR A 303 21.21 -1.39 -0.01
C THR A 303 19.83 -0.82 -0.30
N VAL A 304 19.53 0.34 0.30
CA VAL A 304 18.42 1.20 -0.09
C VAL A 304 18.98 2.59 -0.40
N GLY A 305 18.62 3.13 -1.54
CA GLY A 305 19.14 4.43 -1.98
C GLY A 305 18.05 5.42 -2.39
N ALA A 306 18.32 6.72 -2.21
CA ALA A 306 17.49 7.81 -2.71
C ALA A 306 18.23 8.56 -3.83
N TYR A 307 17.59 8.69 -4.97
CA TYR A 307 18.16 9.19 -6.21
C TYR A 307 17.32 10.34 -6.76
N ASP A 308 17.96 11.48 -7.02
CA ASP A 308 17.36 12.51 -7.87
C ASP A 308 17.39 12.01 -9.33
N ILE A 309 16.20 11.85 -9.91
CA ILE A 309 16.03 11.42 -11.30
C ILE A 309 15.41 12.49 -12.20
N SER A 310 15.30 13.74 -11.70
CA SER A 310 14.66 14.84 -12.43
C SER A 310 15.33 15.15 -13.78
N ALA A 311 16.65 14.93 -13.89
CA ALA A 311 17.36 15.08 -15.15
C ALA A 311 17.00 13.97 -16.17
N ASP A 312 16.65 12.77 -15.68
CA ASP A 312 16.32 11.60 -16.49
C ASP A 312 14.84 11.60 -16.92
N MET A 313 14.01 12.37 -16.22
CA MET A 313 12.56 12.47 -16.46
C MET A 313 12.16 13.48 -17.55
N LYS A 314 13.14 14.12 -18.20
CA LYS A 314 12.92 15.12 -19.27
C LYS A 314 12.61 14.49 -20.62
#